data_853d448d5d025fadd3898bc883a3833b
#
_entry.id   853d448d5d025fadd3898bc883a3833b
#
_cell.length_a   1.000
_cell.length_b   1.000
_cell.length_c   1.000
_cell.angle_alpha   90.00
_cell.angle_beta   90.00
_cell.angle_gamma   90.00
#
_symmetry.space_group_name_H-M   'P 1'
#
loop_
_entity.id
_entity.type
_entity.pdbx_description
1 polymer ?
#
loop_
_entity_poly.entity_id
_entity_poly.type
_entity_poly.pdbx_seq_one_letter_code
_entity_poly.pdbx_strand_id
1 'polypeptide(L)'
;VLAMLSMPVAGQDLLARQAPIDKKMRAVDSVALQRLIGDEQLENPAFGLYPDWNNQYAHRYDVELPEEYKIDLRHFCMPTPSTRITSNYGYRASFRRQHKGLDIKVYIGDTIRSAFSGKVRIVDYERKGYGNYVVIRHPNGLETIYGHLSKHLVRENQVVKAGEPIGLGGNTGRSTGSHLHFETRFLGQAINPAEMFDFVAQDVTGDYYIFRSNKSKGQTEVAKNTVSARPKPTAKPRSKVHRVKSGENLSVIASKYGTTVAKLCKLNGISR
;
A
#
# COMPACT_ATOMS: atom_id res chain seq x y z
N VAL A 1 78.48 -4.90 3.80
CA VAL A 1 77.64 -3.80 4.20
C VAL A 1 76.40 -3.82 3.34
N LEU A 2 75.32 -4.34 3.89
CA LEU A 2 74.03 -4.46 3.20
C LEU A 2 73.15 -3.26 3.59
N ALA A 3 72.92 -2.36 2.64
CA ALA A 3 72.05 -1.21 2.84
C ALA A 3 70.56 -1.68 2.65
N MET A 4 69.79 -1.63 3.74
CA MET A 4 68.32 -1.81 3.69
C MET A 4 67.69 -0.51 3.22
N LEU A 5 67.15 -0.48 1.98
CA LEU A 5 66.24 0.58 1.52
C LEU A 5 64.89 0.37 2.15
N SER A 6 64.49 1.25 3.05
CA SER A 6 63.13 1.33 3.54
C SER A 6 62.26 2.04 2.50
N MET A 7 61.32 1.30 1.90
CA MET A 7 60.28 1.87 1.06
C MET A 7 59.24 2.58 1.94
N PRO A 8 58.81 3.80 1.62
CA PRO A 8 57.70 4.42 2.35
C PRO A 8 56.39 3.73 1.99
N VAL A 9 55.69 3.25 2.99
CA VAL A 9 54.40 2.60 2.85
C VAL A 9 53.34 3.64 2.48
N ALA A 10 52.92 3.64 1.22
CA ALA A 10 51.91 4.52 0.67
C ALA A 10 50.48 4.33 1.33
N GLY A 11 50.37 3.40 2.28
CA GLY A 11 49.11 3.13 2.98
C GLY A 11 48.74 4.13 4.10
N GLN A 12 49.72 4.85 4.65
CA GLN A 12 49.47 5.76 5.75
C GLN A 12 48.79 7.08 5.31
N ASP A 13 49.04 7.52 4.07
CA ASP A 13 48.48 8.75 3.50
C ASP A 13 46.98 8.65 3.17
N LEU A 14 46.48 7.47 2.85
CA LEU A 14 45.07 7.21 2.58
C LEU A 14 44.24 7.22 3.88
N LEU A 15 44.80 6.68 4.97
CA LEU A 15 44.16 6.70 6.29
C LEU A 15 44.10 8.13 6.88
N ALA A 16 45.15 8.94 6.65
CA ALA A 16 45.18 10.34 7.08
C ALA A 16 44.18 11.21 6.32
N ARG A 17 43.87 10.92 5.06
CA ARG A 17 42.86 11.63 4.27
C ARG A 17 41.43 11.24 4.62
N GLN A 18 41.19 10.04 5.12
CA GLN A 18 39.88 9.59 5.58
C GLN A 18 39.53 10.07 7.01
N ALA A 19 40.51 10.34 7.85
CA ALA A 19 40.29 10.78 9.21
C ALA A 19 39.41 12.03 9.38
N PRO A 20 39.42 13.05 8.49
CA PRO A 20 38.47 14.18 8.58
C PRO A 20 37.04 13.79 8.20
N ILE A 21 36.86 12.79 7.31
CA ILE A 21 35.55 12.30 6.90
C ILE A 21 34.94 11.46 8.03
N ASP A 22 35.74 10.59 8.64
CA ASP A 22 35.34 9.80 9.79
C ASP A 22 35.03 10.66 11.03
N LYS A 23 35.77 11.75 11.24
CA LYS A 23 35.44 12.74 12.28
C LYS A 23 34.12 13.46 12.02
N LYS A 24 33.82 13.81 10.76
CA LYS A 24 32.52 14.38 10.40
C LYS A 24 31.38 13.37 10.54
N MET A 25 31.61 12.11 10.20
CA MET A 25 30.61 11.04 10.38
C MET A 25 30.40 10.67 11.86
N ARG A 26 31.42 10.78 12.71
CA ARG A 26 31.30 10.61 14.16
C ARG A 26 30.60 11.79 14.85
N ALA A 27 30.49 12.93 14.18
CA ALA A 27 29.78 14.10 14.65
C ALA A 27 28.29 14.15 14.26
N VAL A 28 27.74 13.08 13.67
CA VAL A 28 26.29 12.92 13.59
C VAL A 28 25.81 12.73 15.03
N ASP A 29 25.14 13.75 15.55
CA ASP A 29 24.53 13.71 16.87
C ASP A 29 23.57 12.50 16.91
N SER A 30 23.97 11.47 17.65
CA SER A 30 23.19 10.24 17.78
C SER A 30 21.81 10.49 18.36
N VAL A 31 21.66 11.56 19.15
CA VAL A 31 20.38 11.99 19.70
C VAL A 31 19.51 12.62 18.62
N ALA A 32 20.09 13.45 17.74
CA ALA A 32 19.37 14.02 16.60
C ALA A 32 18.94 12.93 15.62
N LEU A 33 19.81 11.94 15.35
CA LEU A 33 19.46 10.78 14.52
C LEU A 33 18.35 9.94 15.14
N GLN A 34 18.40 9.66 16.45
CA GLN A 34 17.34 8.93 17.15
C GLN A 34 16.01 9.69 17.16
N ARG A 35 16.04 11.03 17.28
CA ARG A 35 14.84 11.86 17.14
C ARG A 35 14.26 11.75 15.74
N LEU A 36 15.08 11.89 14.70
CA LEU A 36 14.61 11.75 13.30
C LEU A 36 14.00 10.36 13.04
N ILE A 37 14.62 9.28 13.55
CA ILE A 37 14.07 7.94 13.45
C ILE A 37 12.75 7.82 14.23
N GLY A 38 12.68 8.40 15.42
CA GLY A 38 11.46 8.42 16.24
C GLY A 38 10.33 9.19 15.56
N ASP A 39 10.59 10.35 15.00
CA ASP A 39 9.62 11.16 14.27
C ASP A 39 9.15 10.41 13.00
N GLU A 40 10.05 9.79 12.26
CA GLU A 40 9.70 8.96 11.08
C GLU A 40 8.87 7.72 11.46
N GLN A 41 9.12 7.11 12.62
CA GLN A 41 8.30 6.00 13.14
C GLN A 41 6.90 6.45 13.57
N LEU A 42 6.76 7.67 14.11
CA LEU A 42 5.46 8.24 14.47
C LEU A 42 4.64 8.59 13.22
N GLU A 43 5.30 9.15 12.20
CA GLU A 43 4.65 9.48 10.92
C GLU A 43 4.35 8.23 10.07
N ASN A 44 5.14 7.18 10.23
CA ASN A 44 5.04 5.92 9.50
C ASN A 44 5.02 4.73 10.47
N PRO A 45 3.88 4.41 11.10
CA PRO A 45 3.77 3.32 12.09
C PRO A 45 4.24 1.96 11.56
N ALA A 46 4.24 1.79 10.25
CA ALA A 46 4.69 0.58 9.57
C ALA A 46 6.18 0.59 9.21
N PHE A 47 6.96 1.60 9.63
CA PHE A 47 8.37 1.73 9.29
C PHE A 47 9.21 0.49 9.64
N GLY A 48 8.95 -0.12 10.79
CA GLY A 48 9.65 -1.33 11.25
C GLY A 48 9.15 -2.65 10.67
N LEU A 49 8.09 -2.65 9.85
CA LEU A 49 7.52 -3.87 9.27
C LEU A 49 8.35 -4.40 8.09
N TYR A 50 8.96 -3.52 7.34
CA TYR A 50 9.71 -3.87 6.14
C TYR A 50 11.21 -3.87 6.44
N PRO A 51 11.95 -4.92 6.01
CA PRO A 51 13.37 -5.08 6.36
C PRO A 51 14.26 -4.04 5.68
N ASP A 52 13.83 -3.56 4.49
CA ASP A 52 14.61 -2.66 3.67
C ASP A 52 13.73 -1.75 2.79
N TRP A 53 14.36 -0.75 2.20
CA TRP A 53 13.83 0.06 1.13
C TRP A 53 14.48 -0.35 -0.19
N ASN A 54 13.71 -1.01 -1.06
CA ASN A 54 14.19 -1.54 -2.34
C ASN A 54 13.36 -0.98 -3.49
N ASN A 55 14.03 -0.38 -4.47
CA ASN A 55 13.42 0.21 -5.65
C ASN A 55 13.36 -0.74 -6.86
N GLN A 56 13.83 -2.00 -6.75
CA GLN A 56 13.99 -2.88 -7.92
C GLN A 56 12.85 -3.88 -8.10
N TYR A 57 12.30 -4.42 -7.02
CA TYR A 57 11.38 -5.56 -7.13
C TYR A 57 10.10 -5.37 -6.32
N ALA A 58 8.95 -5.64 -6.94
CA ALA A 58 7.64 -5.70 -6.28
C ALA A 58 7.39 -7.10 -5.68
N HIS A 59 8.40 -7.71 -5.06
CA HIS A 59 8.36 -9.12 -4.65
C HIS A 59 7.92 -9.29 -3.19
N ARG A 60 7.71 -10.57 -2.83
CA ARG A 60 7.51 -10.99 -1.46
C ARG A 60 8.80 -10.77 -0.67
N TYR A 61 8.68 -10.21 0.51
CA TYR A 61 9.79 -10.08 1.45
C TYR A 61 10.01 -11.40 2.19
N ASP A 62 11.27 -11.71 2.47
CA ASP A 62 11.65 -12.84 3.32
C ASP A 62 11.61 -12.39 4.80
N VAL A 63 10.41 -12.12 5.26
CA VAL A 63 10.14 -11.70 6.63
C VAL A 63 9.04 -12.55 7.24
N GLU A 64 9.09 -12.69 8.54
CA GLU A 64 8.04 -13.34 9.28
C GLU A 64 6.79 -12.46 9.29
N LEU A 65 5.67 -13.02 8.79
CA LEU A 65 4.40 -12.32 8.81
C LEU A 65 3.85 -12.30 10.24
N PRO A 66 3.34 -11.17 10.72
CA PRO A 66 2.65 -11.13 12.00
C PRO A 66 1.39 -12.02 11.94
N GLU A 67 1.01 -12.62 13.05
CA GLU A 67 -0.21 -13.44 13.13
C GLU A 67 -1.44 -12.60 12.78
N GLU A 68 -1.50 -11.38 13.30
CA GLU A 68 -2.55 -10.42 13.00
C GLU A 68 -1.95 -9.02 12.88
N TYR A 69 -2.44 -8.21 11.95
CA TYR A 69 -2.08 -6.82 11.81
C TYR A 69 -3.29 -5.99 11.38
N LYS A 70 -3.53 -4.87 12.08
CA LYS A 70 -4.64 -3.95 11.82
C LYS A 70 -4.20 -2.86 10.87
N ILE A 71 -4.70 -2.91 9.63
CA ILE A 71 -4.42 -1.93 8.57
C ILE A 71 -5.48 -0.84 8.62
N ASP A 72 -5.07 0.41 8.77
CA ASP A 72 -5.96 1.57 8.75
C ASP A 72 -6.30 1.95 7.31
N LEU A 73 -7.59 1.99 6.99
CA LEU A 73 -8.11 2.35 5.66
C LEU A 73 -8.71 3.75 5.61
N ARG A 74 -8.70 4.47 6.72
CA ARG A 74 -9.12 5.88 6.74
C ARG A 74 -8.16 6.72 5.90
N HIS A 75 -8.55 7.92 5.53
CA HIS A 75 -7.73 8.81 4.70
C HIS A 75 -7.35 8.21 3.33
N PHE A 76 -8.21 7.36 2.80
CA PHE A 76 -8.06 6.81 1.46
C PHE A 76 -8.56 7.77 0.37
N CYS A 77 -8.15 7.49 -0.85
CA CYS A 77 -8.75 8.03 -2.07
C CYS A 77 -8.93 6.88 -3.07
N MET A 78 -10.06 6.82 -3.76
CA MET A 78 -10.21 5.84 -4.83
C MET A 78 -9.21 6.12 -5.95
N PRO A 79 -8.47 5.10 -6.42
CA PRO A 79 -7.42 5.27 -7.43
C PRO A 79 -7.97 5.69 -8.80
N THR A 80 -9.25 5.46 -9.05
CA THR A 80 -9.99 5.88 -10.26
C THR A 80 -11.47 6.07 -9.91
N PRO A 81 -12.18 7.00 -10.57
CA PRO A 81 -13.63 7.14 -10.43
C PRO A 81 -14.43 6.01 -11.12
N SER A 82 -13.75 5.11 -11.83
CA SER A 82 -14.41 4.00 -12.53
C SER A 82 -14.95 2.97 -11.54
N THR A 83 -16.20 2.59 -11.74
CA THR A 83 -16.91 1.58 -10.94
C THR A 83 -16.93 0.20 -11.60
N ARG A 84 -16.41 0.09 -12.84
CA ARG A 84 -16.48 -1.14 -13.64
C ARG A 84 -15.25 -2.01 -13.42
N ILE A 85 -15.42 -3.09 -12.64
CA ILE A 85 -14.44 -4.16 -12.49
C ILE A 85 -14.54 -5.06 -13.74
N THR A 86 -13.42 -5.29 -14.43
CA THR A 86 -13.30 -6.13 -15.62
C THR A 86 -12.75 -7.51 -15.30
N SER A 87 -11.99 -7.65 -14.19
CA SER A 87 -11.50 -8.93 -13.72
C SER A 87 -11.20 -8.92 -12.23
N ASN A 88 -11.65 -9.96 -11.54
CA ASN A 88 -11.49 -10.13 -10.11
C ASN A 88 -10.12 -10.71 -9.73
N TYR A 89 -9.75 -10.51 -8.46
CA TYR A 89 -8.66 -11.20 -7.80
C TYR A 89 -8.91 -12.71 -7.76
N GLY A 90 -7.86 -13.52 -7.86
CA GLY A 90 -7.93 -14.95 -7.69
C GLY A 90 -7.42 -15.75 -8.89
N TYR A 91 -7.66 -17.07 -8.87
CA TYR A 91 -7.17 -17.95 -9.93
C TYR A 91 -7.99 -17.79 -11.23
N ARG A 92 -7.29 -17.51 -12.32
CA ARG A 92 -7.87 -17.40 -13.67
C ARG A 92 -7.62 -18.69 -14.45
N ALA A 93 -8.63 -19.57 -14.56
CA ALA A 93 -8.50 -20.86 -15.21
C ALA A 93 -8.07 -20.75 -16.69
N SER A 94 -8.63 -19.79 -17.44
CA SER A 94 -8.29 -19.54 -18.85
C SER A 94 -6.82 -19.16 -19.07
N PHE A 95 -6.17 -18.57 -18.06
CA PHE A 95 -4.76 -18.17 -18.11
C PHE A 95 -3.85 -19.05 -17.26
N ARG A 96 -4.39 -20.04 -16.56
CA ARG A 96 -3.69 -20.94 -15.63
C ARG A 96 -2.77 -20.23 -14.65
N ARG A 97 -3.23 -19.08 -14.11
CA ARG A 97 -2.43 -18.26 -13.19
C ARG A 97 -3.28 -17.52 -12.18
N GLN A 98 -2.62 -17.16 -11.06
CA GLN A 98 -3.19 -16.30 -10.06
C GLN A 98 -3.19 -14.83 -10.54
N HIS A 99 -4.34 -14.16 -10.42
CA HIS A 99 -4.48 -12.72 -10.54
C HIS A 99 -4.32 -12.10 -9.17
N LYS A 100 -3.30 -11.27 -8.99
CA LYS A 100 -2.91 -10.74 -7.68
C LYS A 100 -3.59 -9.41 -7.35
N GLY A 101 -4.46 -8.91 -8.22
CA GLY A 101 -5.15 -7.64 -8.07
C GLY A 101 -6.56 -7.65 -8.66
N LEU A 102 -7.12 -6.46 -8.81
CA LEU A 102 -8.34 -6.18 -9.56
C LEU A 102 -7.99 -5.46 -10.85
N ASP A 103 -8.70 -5.78 -11.94
CA ASP A 103 -8.65 -4.99 -13.16
C ASP A 103 -9.89 -4.10 -13.22
N ILE A 104 -9.70 -2.80 -13.27
CA ILE A 104 -10.74 -1.79 -13.29
C ILE A 104 -10.70 -1.08 -14.65
N LYS A 105 -11.85 -0.96 -15.32
CA LYS A 105 -11.92 -0.30 -16.61
C LYS A 105 -11.53 1.16 -16.49
N VAL A 106 -10.51 1.57 -17.26
CA VAL A 106 -10.13 2.96 -17.47
C VAL A 106 -9.86 3.19 -18.96
N TYR A 107 -9.89 4.43 -19.40
CA TYR A 107 -9.46 4.82 -20.73
C TYR A 107 -8.00 5.27 -20.71
N ILE A 108 -7.37 5.22 -21.88
CA ILE A 108 -6.01 5.73 -22.04
C ILE A 108 -6.03 7.24 -21.75
N GLY A 109 -5.21 7.68 -20.81
CA GLY A 109 -5.14 9.08 -20.38
C GLY A 109 -5.96 9.42 -19.12
N ASP A 110 -6.84 8.52 -18.65
CA ASP A 110 -7.55 8.73 -17.38
C ASP A 110 -6.56 8.88 -16.23
N THR A 111 -6.81 9.84 -15.36
CA THR A 111 -5.94 10.07 -14.21
C THR A 111 -6.03 8.95 -13.18
N ILE A 112 -4.90 8.34 -12.87
CA ILE A 112 -4.75 7.37 -11.78
C ILE A 112 -4.13 8.06 -10.57
N ARG A 113 -4.72 7.82 -9.39
CA ARG A 113 -4.39 8.50 -8.14
C ARG A 113 -3.88 7.53 -7.08
N SER A 114 -3.03 8.02 -6.17
CA SER A 114 -2.58 7.25 -5.01
C SER A 114 -3.74 6.95 -4.07
N ALA A 115 -3.89 5.68 -3.66
CA ALA A 115 -4.95 5.26 -2.76
C ALA A 115 -4.78 5.79 -1.33
N PHE A 116 -3.54 5.95 -0.87
CA PHE A 116 -3.18 6.53 0.42
C PHE A 116 -1.98 7.45 0.27
N SER A 117 -1.73 8.30 1.26
CA SER A 117 -0.44 8.99 1.35
C SER A 117 0.69 7.97 1.50
N GLY A 118 1.87 8.26 0.96
CA GLY A 118 2.98 7.32 1.04
C GLY A 118 4.20 7.77 0.26
N LYS A 119 5.18 6.87 0.14
CA LYS A 119 6.41 7.10 -0.61
C LYS A 119 6.49 6.14 -1.80
N VAL A 120 6.72 6.69 -2.98
CA VAL A 120 6.85 5.93 -4.23
C VAL A 120 8.10 5.08 -4.14
N ARG A 121 7.93 3.75 -4.22
CA ARG A 121 9.03 2.81 -4.11
C ARG A 121 9.59 2.39 -5.46
N ILE A 122 8.71 2.12 -6.42
CA ILE A 122 9.11 1.68 -7.78
C ILE A 122 8.36 2.49 -8.82
N VAL A 123 9.07 2.92 -9.85
CA VAL A 123 8.54 3.46 -11.10
C VAL A 123 9.30 2.79 -12.24
N ASP A 124 8.68 1.80 -12.88
CA ASP A 124 9.39 0.96 -13.85
C ASP A 124 8.48 0.44 -14.95
N TYR A 125 9.05 -0.29 -15.92
CA TYR A 125 8.36 -0.92 -17.04
C TYR A 125 8.65 -2.41 -17.15
N GLU A 126 7.63 -3.24 -16.96
CA GLU A 126 7.71 -4.69 -17.11
C GLU A 126 6.95 -5.18 -18.35
N ARG A 127 7.67 -5.44 -19.45
CA ARG A 127 7.07 -5.80 -20.75
C ARG A 127 6.13 -7.00 -20.70
N LYS A 128 6.48 -8.06 -19.95
CA LYS A 128 5.72 -9.32 -19.87
C LYS A 128 4.81 -9.40 -18.64
N GLY A 129 4.63 -8.29 -17.93
CA GLY A 129 3.86 -8.19 -16.70
C GLY A 129 3.05 -6.90 -16.63
N TYR A 130 3.38 -6.05 -15.67
CA TYR A 130 2.63 -4.85 -15.32
C TYR A 130 2.64 -3.73 -16.39
N GLY A 131 3.52 -3.79 -17.41
CA GLY A 131 3.76 -2.64 -18.29
C GLY A 131 4.40 -1.49 -17.51
N ASN A 132 4.03 -0.26 -17.79
CA ASN A 132 4.38 0.85 -16.92
C ASN A 132 3.61 0.70 -15.61
N TYR A 133 4.33 0.72 -14.49
CA TYR A 133 3.72 0.55 -13.18
C TYR A 133 4.38 1.40 -12.10
N VAL A 134 3.63 1.65 -11.06
CA VAL A 134 4.06 2.37 -9.86
C VAL A 134 3.76 1.51 -8.65
N VAL A 135 4.71 1.44 -7.71
CA VAL A 135 4.51 0.83 -6.38
C VAL A 135 4.68 1.91 -5.33
N ILE A 136 3.71 2.01 -4.43
CA ILE A 136 3.74 2.99 -3.33
C ILE A 136 3.63 2.24 -2.01
N ARG A 137 4.54 2.54 -1.08
CA ARG A 137 4.48 2.06 0.31
C ARG A 137 3.81 3.12 1.17
N HIS A 138 2.88 2.68 2.01
CA HIS A 138 2.03 3.54 2.82
C HIS A 138 2.32 3.40 4.32
N PRO A 139 2.10 4.45 5.12
CA PRO A 139 2.27 4.43 6.58
C PRO A 139 1.42 3.39 7.30
N ASN A 140 0.31 2.94 6.69
CA ASN A 140 -0.55 1.89 7.25
C ASN A 140 -0.03 0.46 7.03
N GLY A 141 1.15 0.30 6.43
CA GLY A 141 1.79 -0.99 6.14
C GLY A 141 1.41 -1.62 4.81
N LEU A 142 0.48 -1.05 4.05
CA LEU A 142 0.19 -1.51 2.70
C LEU A 142 1.23 -1.05 1.69
N GLU A 143 1.43 -1.86 0.65
CA GLU A 143 1.94 -1.44 -0.64
C GLU A 143 0.82 -1.56 -1.67
N THR A 144 0.66 -0.54 -2.50
CA THR A 144 -0.27 -0.57 -3.64
C THR A 144 0.50 -0.57 -4.94
N ILE A 145 0.01 -1.32 -5.93
CA ILE A 145 0.59 -1.41 -7.28
C ILE A 145 -0.44 -0.94 -8.29
N TYR A 146 0.00 -0.07 -9.19
CA TYR A 146 -0.80 0.52 -10.26
C TYR A 146 -0.14 0.14 -11.59
N GLY A 147 -0.72 -0.82 -12.30
CA GLY A 147 -0.15 -1.38 -13.53
C GLY A 147 -0.88 -0.93 -14.80
N HIS A 148 -0.28 -1.26 -15.93
CA HIS A 148 -0.73 -1.00 -17.30
C HIS A 148 -0.90 0.48 -17.66
N LEU A 149 -0.16 1.37 -16.96
CA LEU A 149 -0.20 2.80 -17.17
C LEU A 149 0.32 3.17 -18.56
N SER A 150 -0.18 4.26 -19.14
CA SER A 150 0.39 4.85 -20.34
C SER A 150 1.56 5.79 -20.03
N LYS A 151 1.54 6.42 -18.85
CA LYS A 151 2.57 7.38 -18.42
C LYS A 151 2.67 7.40 -16.90
N HIS A 152 3.90 7.48 -16.38
CA HIS A 152 4.17 7.81 -14.99
C HIS A 152 4.12 9.35 -14.81
N LEU A 153 3.56 9.82 -13.69
CA LEU A 153 3.54 11.24 -13.29
C LEU A 153 4.39 11.50 -12.06
N VAL A 154 4.97 10.46 -11.49
CA VAL A 154 5.80 10.49 -10.28
C VAL A 154 7.14 9.82 -10.55
N ARG A 155 8.09 10.03 -9.64
CA ARG A 155 9.42 9.39 -9.64
C ARG A 155 9.64 8.59 -8.36
N GLU A 156 10.60 7.70 -8.40
CA GLU A 156 11.02 6.94 -7.22
C GLU A 156 11.41 7.85 -6.06
N ASN A 157 11.13 7.39 -4.85
CA ASN A 157 11.36 8.09 -3.59
C ASN A 157 10.56 9.40 -3.40
N GLN A 158 9.67 9.75 -4.31
CA GLN A 158 8.74 10.88 -4.16
C GLN A 158 7.70 10.55 -3.07
N VAL A 159 7.46 11.50 -2.18
CA VAL A 159 6.33 11.43 -1.24
C VAL A 159 5.09 11.95 -1.96
N VAL A 160 3.99 11.22 -1.83
CA VAL A 160 2.70 11.55 -2.43
C VAL A 160 1.59 11.53 -1.38
N LYS A 161 0.57 12.33 -1.59
CA LYS A 161 -0.63 12.35 -0.76
C LYS A 161 -1.71 11.41 -1.33
N ALA A 162 -2.63 10.96 -0.48
CA ALA A 162 -3.84 10.28 -0.95
C ALA A 162 -4.56 11.17 -1.98
N GLY A 163 -4.93 10.60 -3.13
CA GLY A 163 -5.58 11.32 -4.22
C GLY A 163 -4.64 12.08 -5.16
N GLU A 164 -3.34 12.13 -4.89
CA GLU A 164 -2.37 12.75 -5.79
C GLU A 164 -2.26 11.97 -7.10
N PRO A 165 -2.26 12.64 -8.29
CA PRO A 165 -2.06 11.99 -9.58
C PRO A 165 -0.68 11.32 -9.65
N ILE A 166 -0.64 10.00 -9.93
CA ILE A 166 0.58 9.21 -10.00
C ILE A 166 0.88 8.64 -11.38
N GLY A 167 -0.12 8.59 -12.24
CA GLY A 167 0.01 8.06 -13.60
C GLY A 167 -1.24 8.29 -14.42
N LEU A 168 -1.17 7.89 -15.67
CA LEU A 168 -2.29 7.91 -16.61
C LEU A 168 -2.68 6.48 -16.99
N GLY A 169 -3.97 6.20 -17.07
CA GLY A 169 -4.53 4.94 -17.53
C GLY A 169 -3.97 4.55 -18.89
N GLY A 170 -3.80 3.26 -19.12
CA GLY A 170 -3.17 2.78 -20.35
C GLY A 170 -3.52 1.34 -20.69
N ASN A 171 -2.66 0.74 -21.54
CA ASN A 171 -2.78 -0.63 -22.03
C ASN A 171 -1.38 -1.22 -22.28
N THR A 172 -0.40 -0.90 -21.43
CA THR A 172 0.99 -1.34 -21.59
C THR A 172 1.25 -2.69 -20.92
N GLY A 173 2.36 -3.34 -21.29
CA GLY A 173 2.72 -4.66 -20.77
C GLY A 173 1.81 -5.77 -21.26
N ARG A 174 1.51 -6.74 -20.38
CA ARG A 174 0.63 -7.88 -20.73
C ARG A 174 -0.84 -7.54 -20.45
N SER A 175 -1.41 -6.72 -21.33
CA SER A 175 -2.80 -6.28 -21.28
C SER A 175 -3.50 -6.51 -22.61
N THR A 176 -4.79 -6.86 -22.58
CA THR A 176 -5.63 -7.11 -23.77
C THR A 176 -6.60 -5.97 -24.04
N GLY A 177 -6.61 -4.93 -23.22
CA GLY A 177 -7.47 -3.76 -23.37
C GLY A 177 -7.23 -2.78 -22.23
N SER A 178 -7.52 -1.50 -22.43
CA SER A 178 -7.21 -0.46 -21.43
C SER A 178 -7.93 -0.72 -20.10
N HIS A 179 -7.15 -0.85 -19.03
CA HIS A 179 -7.60 -1.01 -17.66
C HIS A 179 -6.50 -0.62 -16.68
N LEU A 180 -6.88 -0.31 -15.46
CA LEU A 180 -5.97 -0.23 -14.32
C LEU A 180 -5.90 -1.61 -13.68
N HIS A 181 -4.70 -2.19 -13.60
CA HIS A 181 -4.43 -3.31 -12.72
C HIS A 181 -4.03 -2.77 -11.35
N PHE A 182 -4.86 -3.02 -10.33
CA PHE A 182 -4.68 -2.51 -8.98
C PHE A 182 -4.46 -3.64 -7.99
N GLU A 183 -3.31 -3.63 -7.29
CA GLU A 183 -3.01 -4.59 -6.22
C GLU A 183 -2.88 -3.89 -4.88
N THR A 184 -3.25 -4.62 -3.83
CA THR A 184 -2.90 -4.31 -2.43
C THR A 184 -2.04 -5.44 -1.89
N ARG A 185 -0.94 -5.08 -1.23
CA ARG A 185 0.00 -6.03 -0.64
C ARG A 185 0.34 -5.64 0.79
N PHE A 186 0.55 -6.64 1.62
CA PHE A 186 1.12 -6.48 2.94
C PHE A 186 2.34 -7.40 3.05
N LEU A 187 3.51 -6.82 3.31
CA LEU A 187 4.81 -7.53 3.33
C LEU A 187 5.00 -8.41 2.08
N GLY A 188 4.64 -7.87 0.91
CA GLY A 188 4.72 -8.56 -0.39
C GLY A 188 3.65 -9.61 -0.64
N GLN A 189 2.84 -9.99 0.34
CA GLN A 189 1.71 -10.87 0.16
C GLN A 189 0.54 -10.10 -0.45
N ALA A 190 0.06 -10.56 -1.61
CA ALA A 190 -1.10 -9.96 -2.25
C ALA A 190 -2.38 -10.26 -1.45
N ILE A 191 -3.17 -9.24 -1.23
CA ILE A 191 -4.49 -9.29 -0.61
C ILE A 191 -5.51 -8.90 -1.68
N ASN A 192 -6.70 -9.48 -1.64
CA ASN A 192 -7.76 -9.11 -2.57
C ASN A 192 -8.20 -7.65 -2.33
N PRO A 193 -7.99 -6.73 -3.28
CA PRO A 193 -8.35 -5.33 -3.06
C PRO A 193 -9.85 -5.13 -2.77
N ALA A 194 -10.73 -6.03 -3.24
CA ALA A 194 -12.17 -5.94 -2.96
C ALA A 194 -12.54 -6.17 -1.48
N GLU A 195 -11.61 -6.69 -0.68
CA GLU A 195 -11.81 -6.81 0.78
C GLU A 195 -11.63 -5.46 1.50
N MET A 196 -10.97 -4.50 0.85
CA MET A 196 -10.68 -3.17 1.40
C MET A 196 -11.39 -2.04 0.66
N PHE A 197 -11.61 -2.20 -0.67
CA PHE A 197 -12.17 -1.16 -1.54
C PHE A 197 -13.44 -1.64 -2.23
N ASP A 198 -14.53 -0.91 -2.06
CA ASP A 198 -15.76 -1.06 -2.84
C ASP A 198 -15.74 -0.07 -4.01
N PHE A 199 -15.30 -0.55 -5.18
CA PHE A 199 -15.22 0.29 -6.39
C PHE A 199 -16.61 0.70 -6.91
N VAL A 200 -17.66 -0.03 -6.58
CA VAL A 200 -19.03 0.34 -6.97
C VAL A 200 -19.55 1.47 -6.10
N ALA A 201 -19.35 1.36 -4.79
CA ALA A 201 -19.74 2.40 -3.84
C ALA A 201 -18.74 3.58 -3.81
N GLN A 202 -17.56 3.44 -4.44
CA GLN A 202 -16.47 4.41 -4.40
C GLN A 202 -16.06 4.75 -2.96
N ASP A 203 -15.96 3.72 -2.12
CA ASP A 203 -15.66 3.83 -0.69
C ASP A 203 -14.80 2.63 -0.24
N VAL A 204 -14.28 2.67 0.98
CA VAL A 204 -13.68 1.51 1.64
C VAL A 204 -14.75 0.64 2.30
N THR A 205 -14.46 -0.64 2.45
CA THR A 205 -15.40 -1.61 3.08
C THR A 205 -15.55 -1.39 4.58
N GLY A 206 -14.60 -0.69 5.21
CA GLY A 206 -14.60 -0.36 6.64
C GLY A 206 -13.41 0.53 7.00
N ASP A 207 -13.32 1.00 8.23
CA ASP A 207 -12.24 1.87 8.68
C ASP A 207 -10.90 1.13 8.81
N TYR A 208 -10.96 -0.18 8.99
CA TYR A 208 -9.79 -1.05 9.20
C TYR A 208 -9.97 -2.38 8.49
N TYR A 209 -8.86 -2.92 8.01
CA TYR A 209 -8.74 -4.31 7.55
C TYR A 209 -7.85 -5.09 8.51
N ILE A 210 -8.28 -6.28 8.94
CA ILE A 210 -7.48 -7.16 9.80
C ILE A 210 -6.80 -8.20 8.93
N PHE A 211 -5.51 -8.00 8.72
CA PHE A 211 -4.65 -9.02 8.10
C PHE A 211 -4.40 -10.16 9.08
N ARG A 212 -4.53 -11.41 8.62
CA ARG A 212 -4.19 -12.62 9.38
C ARG A 212 -3.28 -13.51 8.56
N SER A 213 -2.15 -13.89 9.14
CA SER A 213 -1.24 -14.83 8.48
C SER A 213 -1.80 -16.26 8.58
N ASN A 214 -1.76 -17.01 7.47
CA ASN A 214 -2.22 -18.42 7.45
C ASN A 214 -1.27 -19.38 8.20
N LYS A 215 -0.36 -18.88 9.03
CA LYS A 215 0.62 -19.73 9.77
C LYS A 215 0.01 -20.60 10.88
N SER A 216 -1.24 -20.38 11.28
CA SER A 216 -1.89 -21.22 12.31
C SER A 216 -2.44 -22.55 11.81
N LYS A 217 -2.05 -23.03 10.62
CA LYS A 217 -2.42 -24.34 10.10
C LYS A 217 -1.19 -25.20 9.81
N GLY A 218 -0.57 -25.67 10.86
CA GLY A 218 0.10 -26.97 10.85
C GLY A 218 -0.94 -28.07 10.90
N GLN A 219 -1.73 -28.20 9.85
CA GLN A 219 -2.47 -29.41 9.44
C GLN A 219 -3.15 -29.11 8.11
N THR A 220 -2.93 -30.00 7.15
CA THR A 220 -3.59 -30.10 5.87
C THR A 220 -5.11 -30.06 6.03
N GLU A 221 -5.68 -28.86 5.97
CA GLU A 221 -7.06 -28.70 5.54
C GLU A 221 -7.06 -27.78 4.34
N VAL A 222 -7.39 -28.36 3.20
CA VAL A 222 -7.87 -27.62 2.02
C VAL A 222 -9.02 -26.76 2.55
N ALA A 223 -8.76 -25.48 2.79
CA ALA A 223 -9.82 -24.54 3.09
C ALA A 223 -10.72 -24.52 1.84
N LYS A 224 -11.77 -25.32 1.85
CA LYS A 224 -12.95 -25.04 1.06
C LYS A 224 -13.34 -23.63 1.47
N ASN A 225 -13.16 -22.68 0.55
CA ASN A 225 -13.89 -21.43 0.60
C ASN A 225 -15.37 -21.78 0.52
N THR A 226 -15.93 -22.11 1.66
CA THR A 226 -17.37 -21.99 1.84
C THR A 226 -17.60 -20.50 1.77
N VAL A 227 -17.99 -20.03 0.60
CA VAL A 227 -18.82 -18.85 0.49
C VAL A 227 -19.88 -19.03 1.56
N SER A 228 -19.71 -18.30 2.67
CA SER A 228 -20.67 -18.30 3.75
C SER A 228 -22.00 -17.94 3.13
N ALA A 229 -22.86 -18.92 3.04
CA ALA A 229 -24.22 -18.73 2.58
C ALA A 229 -24.78 -17.53 3.35
N ARG A 230 -25.24 -16.55 2.58
CA ARG A 230 -26.02 -15.40 3.04
C ARG A 230 -26.90 -15.84 4.20
N PRO A 231 -26.74 -15.31 5.43
CA PRO A 231 -27.64 -15.64 6.52
C PRO A 231 -29.05 -15.30 6.05
N LYS A 232 -30.00 -16.24 6.18
CA LYS A 232 -31.41 -15.95 6.03
C LYS A 232 -31.75 -14.74 6.89
N PRO A 233 -32.58 -13.82 6.42
CA PRO A 233 -32.95 -12.62 7.16
C PRO A 233 -33.75 -13.02 8.40
N THR A 234 -33.06 -13.14 9.52
CA THR A 234 -33.68 -13.21 10.84
C THR A 234 -33.78 -11.79 11.37
N ALA A 235 -35.01 -11.36 11.59
CA ALA A 235 -35.46 -10.15 12.31
C ALA A 235 -34.78 -8.83 11.87
N LYS A 236 -35.56 -7.90 11.34
CA LYS A 236 -35.19 -6.52 11.08
C LYS A 236 -34.41 -5.95 12.28
N PRO A 237 -33.15 -5.49 12.10
CA PRO A 237 -32.46 -4.79 13.18
C PRO A 237 -33.28 -3.55 13.52
N ARG A 238 -33.63 -3.39 14.81
CA ARG A 238 -34.26 -2.17 15.33
C ARG A 238 -33.33 -1.00 14.99
N SER A 239 -33.79 -0.09 14.14
CA SER A 239 -33.08 1.13 13.79
C SER A 239 -32.77 1.92 15.08
N LYS A 240 -31.47 2.11 15.37
CA LYS A 240 -31.04 2.98 16.47
C LYS A 240 -31.12 4.43 15.97
N VAL A 241 -32.07 5.20 16.49
CA VAL A 241 -32.16 6.63 16.21
C VAL A 241 -31.21 7.39 17.13
N HIS A 242 -30.26 8.15 16.57
CA HIS A 242 -29.42 9.07 17.31
C HIS A 242 -30.02 10.48 17.25
N ARG A 243 -30.27 11.08 18.42
CA ARG A 243 -30.68 12.49 18.52
C ARG A 243 -29.44 13.36 18.63
N VAL A 244 -29.17 14.15 17.58
CA VAL A 244 -27.99 15.04 17.50
C VAL A 244 -28.05 16.07 18.61
N LYS A 245 -26.97 16.24 19.36
CA LYS A 245 -26.81 17.25 20.41
C LYS A 245 -26.05 18.46 19.87
N SER A 246 -26.23 19.62 20.52
CA SER A 246 -25.44 20.81 20.17
C SER A 246 -23.94 20.53 20.28
N GLY A 247 -23.18 20.85 19.20
CA GLY A 247 -21.76 20.60 19.09
C GLY A 247 -21.36 19.25 18.49
N GLU A 248 -22.29 18.31 18.26
CA GLU A 248 -21.99 17.06 17.53
C GLU A 248 -22.01 17.32 16.02
N ASN A 249 -21.00 16.81 15.32
CA ASN A 249 -20.95 16.79 13.87
C ASN A 249 -21.06 15.34 13.33
N LEU A 250 -21.29 15.20 12.03
CA LEU A 250 -21.47 13.90 11.39
C LEU A 250 -20.26 12.97 11.57
N SER A 251 -19.06 13.51 11.67
CA SER A 251 -17.84 12.72 11.88
C SER A 251 -17.80 12.11 13.27
N VAL A 252 -18.16 12.87 14.29
CA VAL A 252 -18.25 12.39 15.69
C VAL A 252 -19.34 11.32 15.81
N ILE A 253 -20.48 11.54 15.18
CA ILE A 253 -21.60 10.57 15.19
C ILE A 253 -21.21 9.30 14.45
N ALA A 254 -20.56 9.41 13.28
CA ALA A 254 -20.07 8.27 12.52
C ALA A 254 -19.11 7.43 13.34
N SER A 255 -18.13 8.04 13.97
CA SER A 255 -17.16 7.38 14.83
C SER A 255 -17.81 6.65 16.00
N LYS A 256 -18.79 7.30 16.66
CA LYS A 256 -19.54 6.74 17.81
C LYS A 256 -20.29 5.46 17.47
N TYR A 257 -20.79 5.33 16.23
CA TYR A 257 -21.55 4.18 15.76
C TYR A 257 -20.78 3.25 14.85
N GLY A 258 -19.44 3.41 14.72
CA GLY A 258 -18.59 2.57 13.89
C GLY A 258 -18.99 2.58 12.41
N THR A 259 -19.38 3.77 11.90
CA THR A 259 -19.81 3.95 10.50
C THR A 259 -19.10 5.15 9.87
N THR A 260 -19.31 5.38 8.58
CA THR A 260 -18.73 6.52 7.87
C THR A 260 -19.75 7.64 7.70
N VAL A 261 -19.24 8.89 7.55
CA VAL A 261 -20.09 10.05 7.26
C VAL A 261 -20.89 9.83 5.98
N ALA A 262 -20.30 9.22 4.95
CA ALA A 262 -20.98 8.90 3.69
C ALA A 262 -22.16 7.94 3.89
N LYS A 263 -21.99 6.89 4.72
CA LYS A 263 -23.09 5.97 5.06
C LYS A 263 -24.18 6.67 5.86
N LEU A 264 -23.83 7.55 6.82
CA LEU A 264 -24.83 8.34 7.56
C LEU A 264 -25.62 9.26 6.64
N CYS A 265 -24.95 9.95 5.72
CA CYS A 265 -25.61 10.83 4.75
C CYS A 265 -26.57 10.04 3.85
N LYS A 266 -26.12 8.89 3.30
CA LYS A 266 -26.94 8.01 2.47
C LYS A 266 -28.16 7.45 3.21
N LEU A 267 -27.99 7.02 4.47
CA LEU A 267 -29.09 6.49 5.30
C LEU A 267 -30.14 7.54 5.67
N ASN A 268 -29.74 8.81 5.77
CA ASN A 268 -30.60 9.90 6.19
C ASN A 268 -31.02 10.84 5.05
N GLY A 269 -30.65 10.55 3.79
CA GLY A 269 -30.97 11.39 2.63
C GLY A 269 -30.34 12.77 2.69
N ILE A 270 -29.20 12.92 3.37
CA ILE A 270 -28.48 14.19 3.50
C ILE A 270 -27.49 14.30 2.33
N SER A 271 -27.67 15.30 1.45
CA SER A 271 -26.66 15.67 0.46
C SER A 271 -25.53 16.46 1.13
N ARG A 272 -24.30 16.21 0.70
CA ARG A 272 -23.10 16.96 1.15
C ARG A 272 -23.04 18.30 0.49
#